data_9854f73264168e9b12357fc0fca1ceb3
#
_entry.id   9854f73264168e9b12357fc0fca1ceb3
#
_cell.length_a   1.000
_cell.length_b   1.000
_cell.length_c   1.000
_cell.angle_alpha   90.00
_cell.angle_beta   90.00
_cell.angle_gamma   90.00
#
_symmetry.space_group_name_H-M   'P 1'
#
loop_
_entity.id
_entity.type
_entity.pdbx_description
1 polymer ?
#
loop_
_entity_poly.entity_id
_entity_poly.type
_entity_poly.pdbx_seq_one_letter_code
_entity_poly.pdbx_strand_id
1 'polypeptide(L)'
;MTGRASPATSTKTSPRRGLRRRLVDELLAFAAIGGMKLLLHLPERVVWPLANLSERISYRVSATRRNRARQNLRRVVEWMAANDRGDERYRRAATDPAALEQLVREAFRQHAYYSVELARAPRCDARWISERLVVETLENLEELMTKRRAMILIGLHFGAIEMPGMMAVQRVGPLVTPMEFVANPRIQRYIYSTRAAVGTRIVGLKEAPTELIAALRRDEPVGLVADRDITGGGIEVELFGATTKIPAGPALLATESGAPVCVGAVRRTAPGRYRGKLLPLPASQGASRRERSRAMLRDEARLFEQLIIDAPEQWLALFHPIWPDLEQPTMKDGTSA
;
A
#
# COMPACT_ATOMS: atom_id res chain seq x y z
N MET A 1 37.66 -3.26 44.47
CA MET A 1 36.22 -3.39 44.79
C MET A 1 35.53 -3.90 43.52
N THR A 2 35.19 -5.16 43.54
CA THR A 2 34.70 -5.93 42.36
C THR A 2 33.19 -5.84 42.28
N GLY A 3 32.70 -5.16 41.24
CA GLY A 3 31.25 -5.08 40.88
C GLY A 3 30.82 -6.32 40.13
N ARG A 4 30.01 -7.19 40.72
CA ARG A 4 29.38 -8.35 40.10
C ARG A 4 28.31 -7.88 39.09
N ALA A 5 28.47 -8.25 37.84
CA ALA A 5 27.41 -8.19 36.83
C ALA A 5 26.40 -9.32 37.06
N SER A 6 25.12 -8.95 37.16
CA SER A 6 23.98 -9.88 37.26
C SER A 6 23.69 -10.50 35.88
N PRO A 7 23.43 -11.80 35.76
CA PRO A 7 23.15 -12.41 34.50
C PRO A 7 21.71 -12.09 34.02
N ALA A 8 21.58 -11.61 32.80
CA ALA A 8 20.31 -11.44 32.12
C ALA A 8 19.58 -12.79 32.01
N THR A 9 18.37 -12.88 32.53
CA THR A 9 17.48 -14.04 32.45
C THR A 9 17.00 -14.20 31.02
N SER A 10 17.68 -15.07 30.28
CA SER A 10 17.21 -15.60 29.00
C SER A 10 16.00 -16.51 29.26
N THR A 11 14.80 -16.04 28.91
CA THR A 11 13.58 -16.87 28.90
C THR A 11 13.68 -17.87 27.74
N LYS A 12 14.24 -19.06 28.02
CA LYS A 12 14.21 -20.21 27.11
C LYS A 12 12.77 -20.67 26.93
N THR A 13 12.14 -20.27 25.81
CA THR A 13 10.86 -20.87 25.37
C THR A 13 11.05 -22.37 25.15
N SER A 14 10.19 -23.20 25.76
CA SER A 14 10.31 -24.65 25.68
C SER A 14 10.25 -25.11 24.21
N PRO A 15 11.07 -26.10 23.78
CA PRO A 15 11.11 -26.60 22.40
C PRO A 15 9.74 -27.06 21.87
N ARG A 16 8.88 -27.58 22.74
CA ARG A 16 7.51 -28.02 22.40
C ARG A 16 6.56 -26.86 22.08
N ARG A 17 6.70 -25.70 22.73
CA ARG A 17 5.94 -24.47 22.37
C ARG A 17 6.34 -23.93 20.99
N GLY A 18 7.63 -23.99 20.66
CA GLY A 18 8.15 -23.58 19.36
C GLY A 18 7.64 -24.47 18.21
N LEU A 19 7.61 -25.80 18.42
CA LEU A 19 7.12 -26.75 17.42
C LEU A 19 5.61 -26.61 17.17
N ARG A 20 4.80 -26.51 18.24
CA ARG A 20 3.36 -26.32 18.13
C ARG A 20 3.00 -25.01 17.39
N ARG A 21 3.72 -23.93 17.69
CA ARG A 21 3.52 -22.64 17.00
C ARG A 21 3.87 -22.75 15.51
N ARG A 22 4.99 -23.39 15.17
CA ARG A 22 5.37 -23.62 13.76
C ARG A 22 4.34 -24.44 13.00
N LEU A 23 3.80 -25.51 13.61
CA LEU A 23 2.75 -26.33 12.98
C LEU A 23 1.46 -25.52 12.74
N VAL A 24 1.06 -24.69 13.70
CA VAL A 24 -0.10 -23.79 13.52
C VAL A 24 0.15 -22.78 12.42
N ASP A 25 1.32 -22.14 12.37
CA ASP A 25 1.69 -21.19 11.34
C ASP A 25 1.71 -21.84 9.93
N GLU A 26 2.18 -23.08 9.82
CA GLU A 26 2.16 -23.85 8.56
C GLU A 26 0.73 -24.20 8.14
N LEU A 27 -0.11 -24.66 9.07
CA LEU A 27 -1.52 -24.96 8.78
C LEU A 27 -2.29 -23.71 8.34
N LEU A 28 -2.06 -22.59 9.00
CA LEU A 28 -2.64 -21.29 8.63
C LEU A 28 -2.16 -20.84 7.24
N ALA A 29 -0.89 -21.06 6.91
CA ALA A 29 -0.35 -20.76 5.59
C ALA A 29 -0.99 -21.64 4.50
N PHE A 30 -1.16 -22.94 4.76
CA PHE A 30 -1.85 -23.85 3.84
C PHE A 30 -3.32 -23.43 3.64
N ALA A 31 -4.02 -23.11 4.73
CA ALA A 31 -5.41 -22.65 4.66
C ALA A 31 -5.53 -21.32 3.87
N ALA A 32 -4.61 -20.38 4.12
CA ALA A 32 -4.57 -19.10 3.40
C ALA A 32 -4.33 -19.29 1.89
N ILE A 33 -3.30 -20.08 1.52
CA ILE A 33 -2.99 -20.36 0.11
C ILE A 33 -4.13 -21.16 -0.55
N GLY A 34 -4.70 -22.15 0.16
CA GLY A 34 -5.85 -22.91 -0.32
C GLY A 34 -7.06 -22.02 -0.56
N GLY A 35 -7.34 -21.10 0.37
CA GLY A 35 -8.39 -20.09 0.23
C GLY A 35 -8.17 -19.15 -0.97
N MET A 36 -6.95 -18.64 -1.14
CA MET A 36 -6.60 -17.81 -2.30
C MET A 36 -6.75 -18.56 -3.63
N LYS A 37 -6.29 -19.83 -3.70
CA LYS A 37 -6.50 -20.69 -4.88
C LYS A 37 -7.98 -20.97 -5.14
N LEU A 38 -8.78 -21.17 -4.11
CA LEU A 38 -10.21 -21.33 -4.25
C LEU A 38 -10.85 -20.06 -4.81
N LEU A 39 -10.54 -18.89 -4.26
CA LEU A 39 -11.02 -17.58 -4.75
C LEU A 39 -10.63 -17.35 -6.22
N LEU A 40 -9.47 -17.84 -6.65
CA LEU A 40 -9.04 -17.76 -8.04
C LEU A 40 -10.03 -18.46 -8.99
N HIS A 41 -10.61 -19.59 -8.59
CA HIS A 41 -11.47 -20.43 -9.43
C HIS A 41 -12.97 -20.15 -9.30
N LEU A 42 -13.41 -19.50 -8.22
CA LEU A 42 -14.82 -19.18 -8.01
C LEU A 42 -15.32 -18.10 -8.98
N PRO A 43 -16.58 -18.17 -9.44
CA PRO A 43 -17.18 -17.12 -10.26
C PRO A 43 -17.38 -15.82 -9.46
N GLU A 44 -17.36 -14.68 -10.14
CA GLU A 44 -17.47 -13.33 -9.52
C GLU A 44 -18.74 -13.19 -8.68
N ARG A 45 -19.86 -13.78 -9.14
CA ARG A 45 -21.14 -13.80 -8.39
C ARG A 45 -21.06 -14.44 -7.00
N VAL A 46 -20.01 -15.23 -6.72
CA VAL A 46 -19.79 -15.89 -5.43
C VAL A 46 -18.73 -15.14 -4.62
N VAL A 47 -17.65 -14.70 -5.25
CA VAL A 47 -16.53 -14.11 -4.49
C VAL A 47 -16.87 -12.76 -3.86
N TRP A 48 -17.66 -11.91 -4.51
CA TRP A 48 -18.04 -10.63 -3.93
C TRP A 48 -18.97 -10.75 -2.71
N PRO A 49 -20.02 -11.59 -2.71
CA PRO A 49 -20.77 -11.89 -1.49
C PRO A 49 -19.91 -12.46 -0.35
N LEU A 50 -18.96 -13.36 -0.65
CA LEU A 50 -18.02 -13.89 0.34
C LEU A 50 -17.12 -12.78 0.93
N ALA A 51 -16.63 -11.89 0.10
CA ALA A 51 -15.87 -10.73 0.55
C ALA A 51 -16.70 -9.82 1.49
N ASN A 52 -17.98 -9.56 1.16
CA ASN A 52 -18.89 -8.81 2.03
C ASN A 52 -19.15 -9.52 3.36
N LEU A 53 -19.21 -10.86 3.37
CA LEU A 53 -19.34 -11.60 4.61
C LEU A 53 -18.07 -11.51 5.45
N SER A 54 -16.90 -11.66 4.84
CA SER A 54 -15.60 -11.55 5.52
C SER A 54 -15.37 -10.15 6.10
N GLU A 55 -15.81 -9.11 5.38
CA GLU A 55 -15.82 -7.72 5.87
C GLU A 55 -16.63 -7.60 7.16
N ARG A 56 -17.89 -8.06 7.16
CA ARG A 56 -18.76 -7.96 8.34
C ARG A 56 -18.18 -8.63 9.57
N ILE A 57 -17.55 -9.80 9.39
CA ILE A 57 -16.87 -10.51 10.47
C ILE A 57 -15.66 -9.70 10.93
N SER A 58 -14.78 -9.31 10.02
CA SER A 58 -13.56 -8.56 10.31
C SER A 58 -13.87 -7.23 11.02
N TYR A 59 -14.88 -6.50 10.56
CA TYR A 59 -15.35 -5.28 11.20
C TYR A 59 -15.80 -5.52 12.65
N ARG A 60 -16.56 -6.61 12.92
CA ARG A 60 -17.05 -6.91 14.28
C ARG A 60 -15.93 -7.29 15.23
N VAL A 61 -14.99 -8.12 14.80
CA VAL A 61 -13.96 -8.70 15.69
C VAL A 61 -12.72 -7.81 15.85
N SER A 62 -12.46 -6.88 14.96
CA SER A 62 -11.19 -6.12 14.94
C SER A 62 -11.35 -4.70 15.49
N ALA A 63 -11.59 -4.56 16.82
CA ALA A 63 -11.78 -3.24 17.45
C ALA A 63 -10.60 -2.29 17.24
N THR A 64 -9.36 -2.78 17.38
CA THR A 64 -8.14 -1.98 17.18
C THR A 64 -8.06 -1.43 15.75
N ARG A 65 -8.31 -2.27 14.74
CA ARG A 65 -8.31 -1.83 13.33
C ARG A 65 -9.44 -0.83 13.05
N ARG A 66 -10.65 -1.05 13.63
CA ARG A 66 -11.75 -0.07 13.49
C ARG A 66 -11.38 1.30 14.06
N ASN A 67 -10.84 1.31 15.27
CA ASN A 67 -10.45 2.57 15.93
C ASN A 67 -9.38 3.31 15.11
N ARG A 68 -8.37 2.59 14.63
CA ARG A 68 -7.32 3.18 13.79
C ARG A 68 -7.90 3.73 12.48
N ALA A 69 -8.66 2.95 11.75
CA ALA A 69 -9.30 3.40 10.52
C ALA A 69 -10.20 4.63 10.76
N ARG A 70 -10.92 4.66 11.89
CA ARG A 70 -11.78 5.80 12.26
C ARG A 70 -10.95 7.05 12.53
N GLN A 71 -9.85 6.95 13.28
CA GLN A 71 -8.98 8.09 13.58
C GLN A 71 -8.35 8.64 12.30
N ASN A 72 -7.81 7.77 11.47
CA ASN A 72 -7.18 8.16 10.22
C ASN A 72 -8.20 8.76 9.23
N LEU A 73 -9.37 8.12 9.03
CA LEU A 73 -10.44 8.66 8.17
C LEU A 73 -10.95 9.99 8.69
N ARG A 74 -11.13 10.15 10.00
CA ARG A 74 -11.56 11.43 10.60
C ARG A 74 -10.62 12.55 10.17
N ARG A 75 -9.31 12.39 10.31
CA ARG A 75 -8.34 13.41 9.88
C ARG A 75 -8.50 13.74 8.40
N VAL A 76 -8.61 12.74 7.55
CA VAL A 76 -8.77 12.95 6.11
C VAL A 76 -10.04 13.74 5.80
N VAL A 77 -11.19 13.35 6.35
CA VAL A 77 -12.46 14.03 6.04
C VAL A 77 -12.57 15.42 6.68
N GLU A 78 -11.96 15.64 7.86
CA GLU A 78 -11.86 16.95 8.48
C GLU A 78 -11.00 17.91 7.63
N TRP A 79 -9.86 17.42 7.13
CA TRP A 79 -9.03 18.19 6.20
C TRP A 79 -9.77 18.47 4.89
N MET A 80 -10.50 17.48 4.34
CA MET A 80 -11.29 17.67 3.12
C MET A 80 -12.38 18.74 3.31
N ALA A 81 -13.07 18.74 4.46
CA ALA A 81 -14.07 19.74 4.78
C ALA A 81 -13.46 21.13 4.96
N ALA A 82 -12.32 21.24 5.66
CA ALA A 82 -11.64 22.51 5.90
C ALA A 82 -11.07 23.16 4.61
N ASN A 83 -10.77 22.34 3.60
CA ASN A 83 -10.18 22.79 2.33
C ASN A 83 -11.19 22.76 1.15
N ASP A 84 -12.46 22.55 1.41
CA ASP A 84 -13.53 22.41 0.40
C ASP A 84 -13.19 21.38 -0.70
N ARG A 85 -12.66 20.23 -0.29
CA ARG A 85 -12.26 19.14 -1.18
C ARG A 85 -13.18 17.94 -1.06
N GLY A 86 -13.22 17.16 -2.16
CA GLY A 86 -13.99 15.91 -2.24
C GLY A 86 -15.51 16.10 -2.27
N ASP A 87 -16.22 14.99 -2.35
CA ASP A 87 -17.68 14.96 -2.42
C ASP A 87 -18.34 15.33 -1.09
N GLU A 88 -19.59 15.80 -1.15
CA GLU A 88 -20.41 16.16 0.00
C GLU A 88 -20.50 15.04 1.05
N ARG A 89 -20.58 13.79 0.63
CA ARG A 89 -20.63 12.64 1.55
C ARG A 89 -19.41 12.56 2.48
N TYR A 90 -18.23 12.96 2.00
CA TYR A 90 -17.00 12.97 2.81
C TYR A 90 -16.96 14.18 3.74
N ARG A 91 -17.36 15.35 3.24
CA ARG A 91 -17.42 16.57 4.06
C ARG A 91 -18.43 16.41 5.20
N ARG A 92 -19.57 15.78 4.94
CA ARG A 92 -20.55 15.43 5.97
C ARG A 92 -19.95 14.52 7.05
N ALA A 93 -19.10 13.56 6.69
CA ALA A 93 -18.47 12.66 7.65
C ALA A 93 -17.49 13.35 8.62
N ALA A 94 -17.08 14.59 8.35
CA ALA A 94 -16.26 15.39 9.26
C ALA A 94 -17.05 15.80 10.52
N THR A 95 -18.36 16.00 10.40
CA THR A 95 -19.23 16.49 11.51
C THR A 95 -20.26 15.46 11.96
N ASP A 96 -20.56 14.46 11.14
CA ASP A 96 -21.56 13.42 11.43
C ASP A 96 -20.85 12.08 11.79
N PRO A 97 -20.85 11.69 13.08
CA PRO A 97 -20.23 10.43 13.50
C PRO A 97 -20.82 9.18 12.83
N ALA A 98 -22.12 9.20 12.46
CA ALA A 98 -22.76 8.07 11.79
C ALA A 98 -22.26 7.95 10.34
N ALA A 99 -22.10 9.07 9.63
CA ALA A 99 -21.51 9.10 8.31
C ALA A 99 -20.04 8.64 8.32
N LEU A 100 -19.25 9.08 9.31
CA LEU A 100 -17.88 8.59 9.49
C LEU A 100 -17.84 7.07 9.71
N GLU A 101 -18.73 6.54 10.54
CA GLU A 101 -18.78 5.10 10.82
C GLU A 101 -19.19 4.28 9.58
N GLN A 102 -19.99 4.85 8.69
CA GLN A 102 -20.28 4.23 7.38
C GLN A 102 -19.02 4.15 6.51
N LEU A 103 -18.19 5.20 6.48
CA LEU A 103 -16.92 5.17 5.76
C LEU A 103 -15.94 4.15 6.36
N VAL A 104 -15.91 4.01 7.70
CA VAL A 104 -15.10 2.97 8.35
C VAL A 104 -15.53 1.57 7.92
N ARG A 105 -16.83 1.28 7.87
CA ARG A 105 -17.35 0.00 7.36
C ARG A 105 -17.00 -0.20 5.90
N GLU A 106 -17.13 0.85 5.09
CA GLU A 106 -16.74 0.80 3.70
C GLU A 106 -15.24 0.50 3.54
N ALA A 107 -14.36 1.08 4.37
CA ALA A 107 -12.93 0.77 4.35
C ALA A 107 -12.65 -0.73 4.59
N PHE A 108 -13.37 -1.36 5.52
CA PHE A 108 -13.28 -2.81 5.73
C PHE A 108 -13.74 -3.60 4.49
N ARG A 109 -14.81 -3.15 3.83
CA ARG A 109 -15.29 -3.76 2.59
C ARG A 109 -14.25 -3.65 1.47
N GLN A 110 -13.66 -2.48 1.31
CA GLN A 110 -12.63 -2.24 0.31
C GLN A 110 -11.37 -3.09 0.55
N HIS A 111 -11.01 -3.31 1.81
CA HIS A 111 -9.92 -4.22 2.19
C HIS A 111 -10.25 -5.69 1.84
N ALA A 112 -11.50 -6.12 2.05
CA ALA A 112 -11.92 -7.46 1.67
C ALA A 112 -11.91 -7.66 0.14
N TYR A 113 -12.35 -6.64 -0.61
CA TYR A 113 -12.30 -6.64 -2.08
C TYR A 113 -10.87 -6.70 -2.61
N TYR A 114 -9.95 -5.93 -2.01
CA TYR A 114 -8.52 -6.02 -2.34
C TYR A 114 -7.99 -7.46 -2.16
N SER A 115 -8.36 -8.15 -1.09
CA SER A 115 -7.93 -9.53 -0.85
C SER A 115 -8.41 -10.50 -1.95
N VAL A 116 -9.62 -10.30 -2.46
CA VAL A 116 -10.16 -11.05 -3.61
C VAL A 116 -9.39 -10.73 -4.89
N GLU A 117 -9.12 -9.46 -5.15
CA GLU A 117 -8.40 -9.01 -6.34
C GLU A 117 -6.96 -9.55 -6.37
N LEU A 118 -6.26 -9.47 -5.23
CA LEU A 118 -4.93 -10.05 -5.07
C LEU A 118 -4.92 -11.55 -5.39
N ALA A 119 -5.92 -12.30 -4.86
CA ALA A 119 -6.04 -13.72 -5.13
C ALA A 119 -6.33 -14.02 -6.61
N ARG A 120 -7.03 -13.13 -7.30
CA ARG A 120 -7.48 -13.29 -8.70
C ARG A 120 -6.58 -12.62 -9.73
N ALA A 121 -5.57 -11.86 -9.31
CA ALA A 121 -4.65 -11.16 -10.20
C ALA A 121 -4.09 -12.02 -11.35
N PRO A 122 -3.71 -13.31 -11.15
CA PRO A 122 -3.24 -14.16 -12.24
C PRO A 122 -4.25 -14.43 -13.38
N ARG A 123 -5.53 -14.14 -13.16
CA ARG A 123 -6.58 -14.27 -14.20
C ARG A 123 -6.87 -12.98 -14.94
N CYS A 124 -6.25 -11.88 -14.53
CA CYS A 124 -6.47 -10.56 -15.11
C CYS A 124 -5.51 -10.36 -16.30
N ASP A 125 -5.86 -10.92 -17.46
CA ASP A 125 -5.12 -10.69 -18.69
C ASP A 125 -5.37 -9.29 -19.27
N ALA A 126 -4.71 -8.97 -20.38
CA ALA A 126 -4.81 -7.67 -21.03
C ALA A 126 -6.26 -7.32 -21.43
N ARG A 127 -7.00 -8.30 -21.92
CA ARG A 127 -8.40 -8.13 -22.30
C ARG A 127 -9.27 -7.82 -21.08
N TRP A 128 -9.12 -8.60 -20.01
CA TRP A 128 -9.87 -8.40 -18.77
C TRP A 128 -9.64 -6.99 -18.21
N ILE A 129 -8.38 -6.51 -18.24
CA ILE A 129 -8.02 -5.16 -17.77
C ILE A 129 -8.64 -4.10 -18.67
N SER A 130 -8.51 -4.21 -19.98
CA SER A 130 -9.03 -3.22 -20.95
C SER A 130 -10.56 -3.08 -20.91
N GLU A 131 -11.28 -4.15 -20.59
CA GLU A 131 -12.74 -4.14 -20.46
C GLU A 131 -13.23 -3.52 -19.13
N ARG A 132 -12.36 -3.39 -18.12
CA ARG A 132 -12.77 -3.08 -16.73
C ARG A 132 -12.08 -1.86 -16.11
N LEU A 133 -10.93 -1.47 -16.65
CA LEU A 133 -10.17 -0.31 -16.17
C LEU A 133 -10.24 0.82 -17.19
N VAL A 134 -10.80 1.95 -16.76
CA VAL A 134 -10.73 3.22 -17.47
C VAL A 134 -9.63 4.05 -16.82
N VAL A 135 -8.64 4.46 -17.60
CA VAL A 135 -7.58 5.36 -17.16
C VAL A 135 -7.94 6.77 -17.57
N GLU A 136 -8.16 7.65 -16.58
CA GLU A 136 -8.67 9.01 -16.80
C GLU A 136 -7.60 9.96 -17.38
N THR A 137 -6.32 9.65 -17.15
CA THR A 137 -5.17 10.49 -17.51
C THR A 137 -4.08 9.64 -18.19
N LEU A 138 -4.48 8.83 -19.18
CA LEU A 138 -3.57 7.91 -19.86
C LEU A 138 -2.50 8.64 -20.67
N GLU A 139 -2.84 9.81 -21.21
CA GLU A 139 -1.94 10.71 -21.93
C GLU A 139 -0.70 11.08 -21.10
N ASN A 140 -0.80 11.19 -19.79
CA ASN A 140 0.34 11.45 -18.91
C ASN A 140 1.38 10.33 -18.97
N LEU A 141 0.94 9.08 -19.03
CA LEU A 141 1.85 7.93 -19.17
C LEU A 141 2.47 7.89 -20.56
N GLU A 142 1.65 8.12 -21.59
CA GLU A 142 2.09 8.11 -22.99
C GLU A 142 3.13 9.20 -23.25
N GLU A 143 2.95 10.41 -22.72
CA GLU A 143 3.94 11.48 -22.79
C GLU A 143 5.26 11.10 -22.11
N LEU A 144 5.20 10.50 -20.92
CA LEU A 144 6.42 10.04 -20.23
C LEU A 144 7.15 8.95 -21.02
N MET A 145 6.42 8.05 -21.65
CA MET A 145 6.99 6.96 -22.46
C MET A 145 7.67 7.44 -23.74
N THR A 146 7.29 8.60 -24.30
CA THR A 146 7.97 9.15 -25.49
C THR A 146 9.43 9.47 -25.27
N LYS A 147 9.82 9.74 -24.01
CA LYS A 147 11.19 10.13 -23.64
C LYS A 147 12.11 8.93 -23.41
N ARG A 148 11.63 7.91 -22.72
CA ARG A 148 12.35 6.65 -22.42
C ARG A 148 11.39 5.64 -21.78
N ARG A 149 11.72 4.34 -21.86
CA ARG A 149 10.94 3.28 -21.17
C ARG A 149 11.19 3.25 -19.68
N ALA A 150 12.44 3.52 -19.24
CA ALA A 150 12.78 3.60 -17.83
C ALA A 150 12.04 4.76 -17.18
N MET A 151 11.17 4.44 -16.23
CA MET A 151 10.43 5.40 -15.43
C MET A 151 10.21 4.85 -14.03
N ILE A 152 9.89 5.75 -13.10
CA ILE A 152 9.54 5.41 -11.72
C ILE A 152 8.03 5.58 -11.57
N LEU A 153 7.34 4.48 -11.35
CA LEU A 153 5.91 4.46 -11.06
C LEU A 153 5.70 4.35 -9.57
N ILE A 154 5.15 5.38 -8.96
CA ILE A 154 4.82 5.42 -7.54
C ILE A 154 3.35 5.09 -7.37
N GLY A 155 3.06 4.06 -6.62
CA GLY A 155 1.71 3.67 -6.22
C GLY A 155 1.44 3.94 -4.74
N LEU A 156 0.18 3.79 -4.36
CA LEU A 156 -0.31 3.85 -3.00
C LEU A 156 -0.95 2.52 -2.63
N HIS A 157 -1.06 2.23 -1.32
CA HIS A 157 -1.95 1.18 -0.82
C HIS A 157 -3.42 1.63 -0.97
N PHE A 158 -3.88 1.81 -2.19
CA PHE A 158 -5.17 2.41 -2.51
C PHE A 158 -5.94 1.59 -3.54
N GLY A 159 -7.21 1.31 -3.25
CA GLY A 159 -8.13 0.61 -4.15
C GLY A 159 -7.60 -0.74 -4.63
N ALA A 160 -7.48 -0.89 -5.93
CA ALA A 160 -6.98 -2.10 -6.59
C ALA A 160 -5.46 -2.01 -6.82
N ILE A 161 -4.65 -2.21 -5.79
CA ILE A 161 -3.19 -1.97 -5.75
C ILE A 161 -2.42 -2.70 -6.87
N GLU A 162 -2.84 -3.90 -7.26
CA GLU A 162 -2.15 -4.68 -8.29
C GLU A 162 -2.39 -4.12 -9.72
N MET A 163 -3.49 -3.40 -9.94
CA MET A 163 -3.89 -2.92 -11.27
C MET A 163 -2.91 -1.92 -11.92
N PRO A 164 -2.37 -0.91 -11.19
CA PRO A 164 -1.37 -0.02 -11.78
C PRO A 164 -0.16 -0.76 -12.32
N GLY A 165 0.36 -1.74 -11.55
CA GLY A 165 1.49 -2.57 -11.96
C GLY A 165 1.17 -3.44 -13.17
N MET A 166 0.02 -4.09 -13.18
CA MET A 166 -0.43 -4.92 -14.30
C MET A 166 -0.63 -4.10 -15.59
N MET A 167 -1.23 -2.92 -15.47
CA MET A 167 -1.38 -2.00 -16.58
C MET A 167 -0.01 -1.53 -17.12
N ALA A 168 0.91 -1.19 -16.21
CA ALA A 168 2.26 -0.77 -16.58
C ALA A 168 2.98 -1.90 -17.34
N VAL A 169 2.93 -3.14 -16.86
CA VAL A 169 3.54 -4.29 -17.55
C VAL A 169 3.03 -4.43 -18.97
N GLN A 170 1.74 -4.22 -19.22
CA GLN A 170 1.15 -4.31 -20.56
C GLN A 170 1.59 -3.19 -21.51
N ARG A 171 1.92 -2.01 -20.97
CA ARG A 171 2.27 -0.82 -21.75
C ARG A 171 3.77 -0.63 -21.92
N VAL A 172 4.54 -0.83 -20.84
CA VAL A 172 5.98 -0.53 -20.81
C VAL A 172 6.86 -1.77 -20.70
N GLY A 173 6.28 -2.95 -20.46
CA GLY A 173 6.99 -4.21 -20.29
C GLY A 173 7.24 -4.56 -18.81
N PRO A 174 8.08 -5.57 -18.53
CA PRO A 174 8.29 -6.08 -17.19
C PRO A 174 8.64 -5.00 -16.18
N LEU A 175 7.92 -4.98 -15.05
CA LEU A 175 8.09 -4.01 -13.97
C LEU A 175 8.95 -4.58 -12.85
N VAL A 176 9.94 -3.82 -12.37
CA VAL A 176 10.75 -4.20 -11.21
C VAL A 176 10.21 -3.51 -9.96
N THR A 177 9.91 -4.28 -8.91
CA THR A 177 9.32 -3.73 -7.67
C THR A 177 9.95 -4.36 -6.42
N PRO A 178 10.21 -3.58 -5.36
CA PRO A 178 10.61 -4.12 -4.08
C PRO A 178 9.42 -4.72 -3.33
N MET A 179 9.68 -5.73 -2.53
CA MET A 179 8.67 -6.31 -1.63
C MET A 179 9.28 -6.64 -0.28
N GLU A 180 8.46 -6.42 0.76
CA GLU A 180 8.79 -6.82 2.11
C GLU A 180 8.94 -8.34 2.23
N PHE A 181 9.79 -8.74 3.20
CA PHE A 181 9.90 -10.15 3.57
C PHE A 181 8.63 -10.60 4.31
N VAL A 182 8.00 -11.65 3.80
CA VAL A 182 6.88 -12.32 4.48
C VAL A 182 7.43 -13.47 5.30
N ALA A 183 7.16 -13.47 6.61
CA ALA A 183 7.75 -14.40 7.58
C ALA A 183 7.51 -15.89 7.23
N ASN A 184 6.38 -16.23 6.60
CA ASN A 184 6.14 -17.59 6.15
C ASN A 184 6.65 -17.81 4.73
N PRO A 185 7.65 -18.70 4.50
CA PRO A 185 8.27 -18.89 3.18
C PRO A 185 7.33 -19.45 2.11
N ARG A 186 6.24 -20.12 2.49
CA ARG A 186 5.23 -20.64 1.56
C ARG A 186 4.35 -19.51 1.03
N ILE A 187 3.91 -18.64 1.94
CA ILE A 187 3.13 -17.43 1.57
C ILE A 187 3.99 -16.53 0.70
N GLN A 188 5.24 -16.29 1.09
CA GLN A 188 6.17 -15.48 0.28
C GLN A 188 6.34 -16.05 -1.14
N ARG A 189 6.60 -17.33 -1.28
CA ARG A 189 6.72 -17.99 -2.60
C ARG A 189 5.44 -17.86 -3.41
N TYR A 190 4.28 -18.03 -2.78
CA TYR A 190 3.00 -17.90 -3.45
C TYR A 190 2.80 -16.48 -3.99
N ILE A 191 3.04 -15.44 -3.19
CA ILE A 191 2.93 -14.04 -3.62
C ILE A 191 3.93 -13.73 -4.74
N TYR A 192 5.17 -14.20 -4.63
CA TYR A 192 6.19 -14.01 -5.68
C TYR A 192 5.73 -14.65 -7.00
N SER A 193 5.25 -15.90 -6.97
CA SER A 193 4.76 -16.59 -8.17
C SER A 193 3.55 -15.88 -8.79
N THR A 194 2.65 -15.34 -7.96
CA THR A 194 1.48 -14.60 -8.42
C THR A 194 1.86 -13.32 -9.14
N ARG A 195 2.80 -12.56 -8.61
CA ARG A 195 3.30 -11.31 -9.22
C ARG A 195 4.19 -11.57 -10.44
N ALA A 196 5.01 -12.62 -10.40
CA ALA A 196 5.77 -13.03 -11.57
C ALA A 196 4.87 -13.43 -12.75
N ALA A 197 3.74 -14.09 -12.46
CA ALA A 197 2.75 -14.48 -13.49
C ALA A 197 2.11 -13.27 -14.20
N VAL A 198 2.11 -12.09 -13.59
CA VAL A 198 1.62 -10.84 -14.20
C VAL A 198 2.76 -9.94 -14.71
N GLY A 199 3.98 -10.48 -14.88
CA GLY A 199 5.10 -9.78 -15.50
C GLY A 199 5.88 -8.86 -14.54
N THR A 200 5.71 -9.02 -13.23
CA THR A 200 6.43 -8.22 -12.23
C THR A 200 7.63 -8.98 -11.67
N ARG A 201 8.83 -8.41 -11.78
CA ARG A 201 10.05 -8.91 -11.16
C ARG A 201 10.19 -8.32 -9.75
N ILE A 202 10.15 -9.18 -8.73
CA ILE A 202 10.27 -8.78 -7.34
C ILE A 202 11.71 -8.81 -6.89
N VAL A 203 12.13 -7.77 -6.16
CA VAL A 203 13.43 -7.68 -5.48
C VAL A 203 13.20 -7.51 -3.96
N GLY A 204 14.13 -8.02 -3.15
CA GLY A 204 14.10 -7.83 -1.71
C GLY A 204 14.36 -6.38 -1.31
N LEU A 205 13.84 -5.95 -0.15
CA LEU A 205 14.04 -4.55 0.30
C LEU A 205 15.50 -4.19 0.51
N LYS A 206 16.34 -5.15 0.91
CA LYS A 206 17.78 -4.90 1.13
C LYS A 206 18.53 -4.64 -0.16
N GLU A 207 18.18 -5.38 -1.20
CA GLU A 207 18.76 -5.31 -2.53
C GLU A 207 18.16 -4.21 -3.39
N ALA A 208 16.96 -3.71 -3.00
CA ALA A 208 16.18 -2.75 -3.79
C ALA A 208 16.96 -1.50 -4.24
N PRO A 209 17.76 -0.81 -3.40
CA PRO A 209 18.48 0.39 -3.87
C PRO A 209 19.39 0.11 -5.06
N THR A 210 20.13 -1.00 -5.04
CA THR A 210 21.05 -1.39 -6.11
C THR A 210 20.30 -1.92 -7.33
N GLU A 211 19.35 -2.82 -7.11
CA GLU A 211 18.61 -3.49 -8.19
C GLU A 211 17.69 -2.53 -8.97
N LEU A 212 17.05 -1.57 -8.30
CA LEU A 212 16.19 -0.60 -8.96
C LEU A 212 16.99 0.40 -9.80
N ILE A 213 18.14 0.88 -9.30
CA ILE A 213 19.05 1.71 -10.11
C ILE A 213 19.57 0.94 -11.32
N ALA A 214 19.97 -0.32 -11.13
CA ALA A 214 20.42 -1.16 -12.22
C ALA A 214 19.31 -1.41 -13.26
N ALA A 215 18.07 -1.59 -12.83
CA ALA A 215 16.92 -1.70 -13.71
C ALA A 215 16.70 -0.44 -14.55
N LEU A 216 16.69 0.74 -13.91
CA LEU A 216 16.56 2.02 -14.63
C LEU A 216 17.69 2.27 -15.64
N ARG A 217 18.92 1.80 -15.34
CA ARG A 217 20.06 1.86 -16.28
C ARG A 217 19.91 0.91 -17.47
N ARG A 218 19.16 -0.18 -17.32
CA ARG A 218 18.82 -1.12 -18.41
C ARG A 218 17.55 -0.73 -19.17
N ASP A 219 17.05 0.49 -18.95
CA ASP A 219 15.81 1.00 -19.52
C ASP A 219 14.57 0.18 -19.11
N GLU A 220 14.59 -0.40 -17.88
CA GLU A 220 13.45 -1.12 -17.30
C GLU A 220 12.67 -0.19 -16.36
N PRO A 221 11.33 -0.20 -16.40
CA PRO A 221 10.51 0.58 -15.47
C PRO A 221 10.55 -0.02 -14.06
N VAL A 222 10.49 0.83 -13.05
CA VAL A 222 10.41 0.42 -11.64
C VAL A 222 9.12 0.90 -11.01
N GLY A 223 8.54 0.07 -10.12
CA GLY A 223 7.32 0.39 -9.39
C GLY A 223 7.55 0.35 -7.89
N LEU A 224 7.07 1.35 -7.16
CA LEU A 224 7.16 1.42 -5.71
C LEU A 224 5.79 1.79 -5.13
N VAL A 225 5.41 1.17 -4.02
CA VAL A 225 4.29 1.64 -3.19
C VAL A 225 4.90 2.41 -2.03
N ALA A 226 4.64 3.72 -1.95
CA ALA A 226 5.45 4.63 -1.13
C ALA A 226 4.64 5.55 -0.19
N ASP A 227 3.38 5.23 0.07
CA ASP A 227 2.51 6.01 0.95
C ASP A 227 2.68 5.68 2.45
N ARG A 228 3.63 4.80 2.80
CA ARG A 228 3.84 4.34 4.17
C ARG A 228 5.31 4.03 4.45
N ASP A 229 5.87 4.62 5.50
CA ASP A 229 7.21 4.27 5.97
C ASP A 229 7.17 2.98 6.81
N ILE A 230 7.72 1.92 6.24
CA ILE A 230 7.78 0.59 6.86
C ILE A 230 9.12 0.37 7.56
N THR A 231 10.16 1.06 7.07
CA THR A 231 11.54 0.85 7.51
C THR A 231 11.96 1.77 8.65
N GLY A 232 11.18 2.80 8.95
CA GLY A 232 11.48 3.83 9.95
C GLY A 232 12.50 4.87 9.48
N GLY A 233 12.95 4.79 8.21
CA GLY A 233 13.90 5.71 7.59
C GLY A 233 13.26 6.79 6.71
N GLY A 234 11.95 6.97 6.81
CA GLY A 234 11.20 7.93 6.01
C GLY A 234 11.52 9.38 6.33
N ILE A 235 11.20 10.25 5.38
CA ILE A 235 11.35 11.70 5.49
C ILE A 235 10.01 12.31 5.91
N GLU A 236 10.07 13.29 6.80
CA GLU A 236 8.88 14.03 7.25
C GLU A 236 8.29 14.87 6.12
N VAL A 237 6.99 14.72 5.94
CA VAL A 237 6.14 15.49 5.02
C VAL A 237 4.84 15.85 5.72
N GLU A 238 4.16 16.84 5.21
CA GLU A 238 2.78 17.12 5.56
C GLU A 238 1.85 16.29 4.66
N LEU A 239 0.88 15.61 5.26
CA LEU A 239 -0.15 14.84 4.59
C LEU A 239 -1.48 15.05 5.34
N PHE A 240 -2.49 15.58 4.67
CA PHE A 240 -3.77 15.97 5.26
C PHE A 240 -3.60 16.87 6.50
N GLY A 241 -2.76 17.90 6.37
CA GLY A 241 -2.53 18.93 7.39
C GLY A 241 -1.75 18.44 8.62
N ALA A 242 -1.16 17.25 8.59
CA ALA A 242 -0.37 16.75 9.71
C ALA A 242 0.93 16.09 9.26
N THR A 243 1.94 16.15 10.13
CA THR A 243 3.26 15.57 9.86
C THR A 243 3.21 14.05 9.91
N THR A 244 3.72 13.43 8.86
CA THR A 244 3.95 11.99 8.75
C THR A 244 5.30 11.71 8.09
N LYS A 245 5.65 10.42 7.93
CA LYS A 245 6.86 10.01 7.20
C LYS A 245 6.49 9.14 6.01
N ILE A 246 7.10 9.46 4.86
CA ILE A 246 7.01 8.62 3.67
C ILE A 246 8.41 8.16 3.25
N PRO A 247 8.53 7.01 2.54
CA PRO A 247 9.82 6.47 2.12
C PRO A 247 10.62 7.45 1.24
N ALA A 248 11.89 7.60 1.51
CA ALA A 248 12.79 8.44 0.68
C ALA A 248 13.18 7.78 -0.65
N GLY A 249 12.91 6.48 -0.81
CA GLY A 249 13.36 5.68 -1.96
C GLY A 249 13.02 6.26 -3.32
N PRO A 250 11.76 6.64 -3.61
CA PRO A 250 11.38 7.21 -4.90
C PRO A 250 12.18 8.46 -5.27
N ALA A 251 12.31 9.40 -4.32
CA ALA A 251 13.04 10.64 -4.54
C ALA A 251 14.55 10.43 -4.74
N LEU A 252 15.14 9.47 -4.02
CA LEU A 252 16.54 9.10 -4.19
C LEU A 252 16.79 8.47 -5.57
N LEU A 253 15.93 7.53 -5.97
CA LEU A 253 16.01 6.89 -7.29
C LEU A 253 15.86 7.91 -8.42
N ALA A 254 14.88 8.81 -8.34
CA ALA A 254 14.66 9.85 -9.33
C ALA A 254 15.86 10.81 -9.44
N THR A 255 16.39 11.25 -8.29
CA THR A 255 17.53 12.16 -8.25
C THR A 255 18.81 11.53 -8.80
N GLU A 256 18.98 10.23 -8.62
CA GLU A 256 20.16 9.49 -9.07
C GLU A 256 20.09 9.09 -10.55
N SER A 257 18.93 8.62 -11.00
CA SER A 257 18.76 8.10 -12.35
C SER A 257 18.34 9.16 -13.38
N GLY A 258 17.77 10.29 -12.93
CA GLY A 258 17.11 11.26 -13.81
C GLY A 258 15.88 10.69 -14.54
N ALA A 259 15.36 9.54 -14.08
CA ALA A 259 14.18 8.91 -14.67
C ALA A 259 12.91 9.75 -14.39
N PRO A 260 11.99 9.84 -15.35
CA PRO A 260 10.70 10.48 -15.13
C PRO A 260 9.89 9.71 -14.08
N VAL A 261 9.08 10.46 -13.32
CA VAL A 261 8.29 9.91 -12.23
C VAL A 261 6.81 10.17 -12.47
N CYS A 262 6.01 9.15 -12.22
CA CYS A 262 4.56 9.22 -12.24
C CYS A 262 3.97 8.61 -10.97
N VAL A 263 3.01 9.30 -10.36
CA VAL A 263 2.24 8.80 -9.22
C VAL A 263 0.90 8.29 -9.72
N GLY A 264 0.52 7.06 -9.37
CA GLY A 264 -0.70 6.47 -9.88
C GLY A 264 -1.50 5.70 -8.83
N ALA A 265 -2.82 5.74 -9.00
CA ALA A 265 -3.76 4.98 -8.20
C ALA A 265 -4.92 4.47 -9.04
N VAL A 266 -5.48 3.34 -8.62
CA VAL A 266 -6.68 2.76 -9.24
C VAL A 266 -7.75 2.58 -8.19
N ARG A 267 -8.80 3.40 -8.26
CA ARG A 267 -9.98 3.25 -7.41
C ARG A 267 -10.97 2.25 -7.99
N ARG A 268 -11.68 1.58 -7.12
CA ARG A 268 -12.79 0.70 -7.48
C ARG A 268 -14.08 1.52 -7.52
N THR A 269 -14.81 1.47 -8.62
CA THR A 269 -16.11 2.14 -8.76
C THR A 269 -17.27 1.19 -8.49
N ALA A 270 -17.06 -0.10 -8.74
CA ALA A 270 -17.94 -1.21 -8.38
C ALA A 270 -17.10 -2.51 -8.34
N PRO A 271 -17.61 -3.62 -7.79
CA PRO A 271 -16.95 -4.90 -7.90
C PRO A 271 -16.56 -5.24 -9.35
N GLY A 272 -15.25 -5.40 -9.59
CA GLY A 272 -14.71 -5.67 -10.92
C GLY A 272 -14.77 -4.49 -11.92
N ARG A 273 -14.95 -3.25 -11.48
CA ARG A 273 -14.91 -2.04 -12.29
C ARG A 273 -13.98 -1.01 -11.67
N TYR A 274 -13.13 -0.39 -12.46
CA TYR A 274 -12.02 0.41 -11.98
C TYR A 274 -11.85 1.71 -12.77
N ARG A 275 -11.34 2.73 -12.08
CA ARG A 275 -10.83 3.96 -12.68
C ARG A 275 -9.44 4.26 -12.16
N GLY A 276 -8.53 4.53 -13.08
CA GLY A 276 -7.14 4.86 -12.79
C GLY A 276 -6.82 6.31 -13.08
N LYS A 277 -5.99 6.91 -12.24
CA LYS A 277 -5.35 8.19 -12.49
C LYS A 277 -3.84 8.04 -12.41
N LEU A 278 -3.14 8.73 -13.31
CA LEU A 278 -1.70 8.83 -13.38
C LEU A 278 -1.34 10.30 -13.42
N LEU A 279 -0.55 10.74 -12.45
CA LEU A 279 -0.18 12.14 -12.29
C LEU A 279 1.35 12.26 -12.41
N PRO A 280 1.87 13.02 -13.38
CA PRO A 280 3.30 13.22 -13.47
C PRO A 280 3.81 13.96 -12.24
N LEU A 281 4.95 13.53 -11.72
CA LEU A 281 5.66 14.22 -10.65
C LEU A 281 6.85 14.95 -11.26
N PRO A 282 6.77 16.28 -11.39
CA PRO A 282 7.83 17.07 -12.00
C PRO A 282 9.15 16.95 -11.25
N ALA A 283 10.26 17.09 -11.96
CA ALA A 283 11.57 17.15 -11.34
C ALA A 283 11.66 18.38 -10.42
N SER A 284 11.93 18.13 -9.15
CA SER A 284 12.01 19.18 -8.16
C SER A 284 13.31 19.94 -8.25
N GLN A 285 13.24 21.28 -8.03
CA GLN A 285 14.37 22.17 -8.01
C GLN A 285 14.98 22.29 -6.61
N GLY A 286 16.27 22.60 -6.52
CA GLY A 286 16.99 22.84 -5.27
C GLY A 286 18.50 22.89 -5.49
N ALA A 287 19.19 23.64 -4.66
CA ALA A 287 20.64 23.86 -4.74
C ALA A 287 21.43 22.58 -4.40
N SER A 288 20.87 21.71 -3.55
CA SER A 288 21.48 20.44 -3.16
C SER A 288 20.60 19.24 -3.50
N ARG A 289 21.22 18.05 -3.61
CA ARG A 289 20.50 16.79 -3.76
C ARG A 289 19.46 16.57 -2.66
N ARG A 290 19.80 16.92 -1.42
CA ARG A 290 18.90 16.80 -0.26
C ARG A 290 17.67 17.70 -0.38
N GLU A 291 17.85 18.94 -0.84
CA GLU A 291 16.74 19.87 -1.05
C GLU A 291 15.81 19.39 -2.17
N ARG A 292 16.37 18.92 -3.30
CA ARG A 292 15.58 18.35 -4.40
C ARG A 292 14.77 17.14 -3.94
N SER A 293 15.38 16.21 -3.19
CA SER A 293 14.66 15.04 -2.67
C SER A 293 13.54 15.45 -1.71
N ARG A 294 13.76 16.41 -0.81
CA ARG A 294 12.73 16.89 0.10
C ARG A 294 11.59 17.62 -0.62
N ALA A 295 11.91 18.42 -1.64
CA ALA A 295 10.90 19.08 -2.45
C ALA A 295 10.04 18.06 -3.20
N MET A 296 10.68 17.05 -3.81
CA MET A 296 9.99 15.97 -4.50
C MET A 296 9.03 15.20 -3.57
N LEU A 297 9.46 14.88 -2.35
CA LEU A 297 8.60 14.16 -1.39
C LEU A 297 7.41 15.02 -0.93
N ARG A 298 7.55 16.32 -0.79
CA ARG A 298 6.41 17.21 -0.53
C ARG A 298 5.41 17.21 -1.69
N ASP A 299 5.90 17.24 -2.93
CA ASP A 299 5.04 17.21 -4.10
C ASP A 299 4.39 15.84 -4.26
N GLU A 300 5.11 14.75 -3.98
CA GLU A 300 4.59 13.38 -3.91
C GLU A 300 3.44 13.25 -2.91
N ALA A 301 3.61 13.80 -1.68
CA ALA A 301 2.56 13.81 -0.66
C ALA A 301 1.30 14.56 -1.13
N ARG A 302 1.44 15.70 -1.82
CA ARG A 302 0.31 16.43 -2.41
C ARG A 302 -0.41 15.62 -3.49
N LEU A 303 0.33 14.86 -4.31
CA LEU A 303 -0.28 13.96 -5.30
C LEU A 303 -1.00 12.79 -4.61
N PHE A 304 -0.48 12.29 -3.50
CA PHE A 304 -1.20 11.28 -2.69
C PHE A 304 -2.52 11.84 -2.18
N GLU A 305 -2.54 13.06 -1.63
CA GLU A 305 -3.78 13.71 -1.22
C GLU A 305 -4.80 13.78 -2.37
N GLN A 306 -4.37 14.26 -3.56
CA GLN A 306 -5.23 14.36 -4.74
C GLN A 306 -5.83 13.02 -5.17
N LEU A 307 -5.12 11.92 -5.00
CA LEU A 307 -5.60 10.59 -5.36
C LEU A 307 -6.50 10.00 -4.27
N ILE A 308 -6.16 10.22 -3.00
CA ILE A 308 -6.89 9.65 -1.85
C ILE A 308 -8.27 10.30 -1.69
N ILE A 309 -8.40 11.62 -1.91
CA ILE A 309 -9.68 12.33 -1.73
C ILE A 309 -10.80 11.83 -2.66
N ASP A 310 -10.47 11.16 -3.75
CA ASP A 310 -11.46 10.59 -4.66
C ASP A 310 -12.26 9.43 -4.01
N ALA A 311 -11.65 8.70 -3.08
CA ALA A 311 -12.28 7.59 -2.34
C ALA A 311 -11.45 7.23 -1.09
N PRO A 312 -11.42 8.07 -0.05
CA PRO A 312 -10.55 7.89 1.11
C PRO A 312 -10.76 6.56 1.85
N GLU A 313 -11.96 5.99 1.78
CA GLU A 313 -12.25 4.66 2.33
C GLU A 313 -11.54 3.51 1.59
N GLN A 314 -10.97 3.79 0.42
CA GLN A 314 -10.18 2.81 -0.34
C GLN A 314 -8.69 2.87 -0.02
N TRP A 315 -8.24 3.79 0.81
CA TRP A 315 -6.86 3.88 1.23
C TRP A 315 -6.55 2.83 2.31
N LEU A 316 -5.92 1.74 1.93
CA LEU A 316 -5.70 0.58 2.81
C LEU A 316 -4.68 0.87 3.93
N ALA A 317 -3.85 1.92 3.78
CA ALA A 317 -2.97 2.38 4.86
C ALA A 317 -3.75 2.87 6.10
N LEU A 318 -5.05 3.18 5.99
CA LEU A 318 -5.92 3.54 7.12
C LEU A 318 -5.88 2.55 8.30
N PHE A 319 -5.56 1.30 8.05
CA PHE A 319 -5.45 0.27 9.08
C PHE A 319 -4.10 0.23 9.79
N HIS A 320 -3.17 1.10 9.41
CA HIS A 320 -1.82 1.19 9.93
C HIS A 320 -1.56 2.52 10.63
N PRO A 321 -0.52 2.62 11.46
CA PRO A 321 -0.01 3.89 11.95
C PRO A 321 0.41 4.78 10.76
N ILE A 322 -0.19 5.97 10.66
CA ILE A 322 0.18 6.95 9.65
C ILE A 322 0.75 8.18 10.34
N TRP A 323 0.01 8.73 11.28
CA TRP A 323 0.39 9.95 11.99
C TRP A 323 0.77 9.65 13.43
N PRO A 324 2.00 10.03 13.87
CA PRO A 324 2.48 9.76 15.22
C PRO A 324 1.61 10.34 16.35
N ASP A 325 0.97 11.48 16.11
CA ASP A 325 0.09 12.16 17.08
C ASP A 325 -1.25 11.42 17.31
N LEU A 326 -1.65 10.53 16.42
CA LEU A 326 -2.81 9.64 16.58
C LEU A 326 -2.46 8.31 17.24
N GLU A 327 -1.19 8.04 17.47
CA GLU A 327 -0.76 6.86 18.21
C GLU A 327 -0.96 7.10 19.70
N GLN A 328 -1.91 6.39 20.33
CA GLN A 328 -1.96 6.36 21.80
C GLN A 328 -0.62 5.81 22.31
N PRO A 329 -0.02 6.43 23.34
CA PRO A 329 1.10 5.80 24.02
C PRO A 329 0.63 4.41 24.44
N THR A 330 1.32 3.37 23.94
CA THR A 330 1.16 2.03 24.49
C THR A 330 1.42 2.16 25.97
N MET A 331 0.40 2.02 26.82
CA MET A 331 0.61 1.83 28.22
C MET A 331 1.47 0.58 28.34
N LYS A 332 2.77 0.79 28.57
CA LYS A 332 3.62 -0.26 29.07
C LYS A 332 2.94 -0.70 30.35
N ASP A 333 2.50 -1.94 30.40
CA ASP A 333 1.94 -2.55 31.57
C ASP A 333 2.83 -2.18 32.75
N GLY A 334 2.33 -1.25 33.55
CA GLY A 334 2.97 -0.86 34.78
C GLY A 334 2.84 -2.03 35.73
N THR A 335 3.87 -2.84 35.81
CA THR A 335 4.11 -3.68 36.96
C THR A 335 4.51 -2.73 38.07
N SER A 336 3.56 -2.38 38.89
CA SER A 336 3.80 -1.72 40.16
C SER A 336 3.52 -2.69 41.26
N ALA A 337 4.54 -2.83 42.09
CA ALA A 337 4.60 -3.30 43.48
C ALA A 337 3.95 -4.65 43.83
#